data_e3921e1bf04a20082e4d44fde0f080ea
#
_entry.id   e3921e1bf04a20082e4d44fde0f080ea
#
_cell.length_a   1.000
_cell.length_b   1.000
_cell.length_c   1.000
_cell.angle_alpha   90.00
_cell.angle_beta   90.00
_cell.angle_gamma   90.00
#
_symmetry.space_group_name_H-M   'P 1'
#
loop_
_entity.id
_entity.type
_entity.pdbx_description
1 polymer ?
#
loop_
_entity_poly.entity_id
_entity_poly.type
_entity_poly.pdbx_seq_one_letter_code
_entity_poly.pdbx_strand_id
1 'polypeptide(L)'
;MILKSVIHDVPTNSVEATWVDDEGVQVKCHSYADVQMDMLEADLGADAPAYADLIALVIAGIKPPVPPTPEQIQSSIVTATQQRLDDFAQTRNYDGILSACTYAPSLIDRFRLDGVYCVGARDNTWAALYAFMGEVQAGTKPMPTSFADVEPLLPVLSWPV
;
A
#
# COMPACT_ATOMS: atom_id res chain seq x y z
N MET A 1 2.09 10.25 37.95
CA MET A 1 2.79 10.22 36.67
C MET A 1 2.06 9.18 35.80
N ILE A 2 1.58 9.60 34.66
CA ILE A 2 0.73 8.80 33.76
C ILE A 2 1.51 8.57 32.47
N LEU A 3 1.57 7.32 31.96
CA LEU A 3 2.16 7.01 30.67
C LEU A 3 1.34 7.66 29.57
N LYS A 4 1.98 8.48 28.71
CA LYS A 4 1.36 9.20 27.60
C LYS A 4 1.55 8.49 26.28
N SER A 5 2.77 8.04 25.99
CA SER A 5 3.10 7.39 24.72
C SER A 5 4.32 6.49 24.85
N VAL A 6 4.33 5.43 24.05
CA VAL A 6 5.50 4.57 23.79
C VAL A 6 5.64 4.49 22.27
N ILE A 7 6.79 4.90 21.75
CA ILE A 7 7.01 5.01 20.30
C ILE A 7 8.31 4.26 19.94
N HIS A 8 8.25 3.39 18.93
CA HIS A 8 9.43 2.75 18.37
C HIS A 8 10.08 3.68 17.34
N ASP A 9 11.29 4.15 17.63
CA ASP A 9 12.12 4.84 16.65
C ASP A 9 12.88 3.80 15.78
N VAL A 10 12.30 3.49 14.63
CA VAL A 10 12.79 2.45 13.71
C VAL A 10 14.21 2.72 13.20
N PRO A 11 14.62 3.96 12.85
CA PRO A 11 15.98 4.26 12.42
C PRO A 11 17.04 3.87 13.43
N THR A 12 16.84 4.15 14.70
CA THR A 12 17.79 3.89 15.78
C THR A 12 17.55 2.54 16.49
N ASN A 13 16.43 1.88 16.17
CA ASN A 13 15.95 0.68 16.87
C ASN A 13 15.85 0.91 18.39
N SER A 14 15.29 2.04 18.79
CA SER A 14 15.07 2.41 20.18
C SER A 14 13.60 2.65 20.47
N VAL A 15 13.24 2.64 21.75
CA VAL A 15 11.87 2.95 22.19
C VAL A 15 11.90 4.24 23.01
N GLU A 16 11.08 5.21 22.61
CA GLU A 16 10.86 6.42 23.40
C GLU A 16 9.57 6.27 24.21
N ALA A 17 9.68 6.42 25.50
CA ALA A 17 8.53 6.46 26.43
C ALA A 17 8.41 7.83 27.08
N THR A 18 7.20 8.39 27.09
CA THR A 18 6.88 9.70 27.64
C THR A 18 5.81 9.60 28.70
N TRP A 19 6.02 10.26 29.83
CA TRP A 19 5.07 10.38 30.93
C TRP A 19 4.68 11.81 31.19
N VAL A 20 3.45 12.02 31.65
CA VAL A 20 2.88 13.31 32.02
C VAL A 20 2.38 13.28 33.47
N ASP A 21 2.23 14.48 34.06
CA ASP A 21 1.50 14.64 35.32
C ASP A 21 -0.03 14.67 35.12
N ASP A 22 -0.77 14.92 36.18
CA ASP A 22 -2.24 14.98 36.17
C ASP A 22 -2.78 16.21 35.39
N GLU A 23 -1.92 17.19 35.11
CA GLU A 23 -2.23 18.38 34.31
C GLU A 23 -1.86 18.20 32.82
N GLY A 24 -1.26 17.05 32.46
CA GLY A 24 -0.84 16.72 31.10
C GLY A 24 0.52 17.29 30.70
N VAL A 25 1.28 17.83 31.65
CA VAL A 25 2.63 18.36 31.42
C VAL A 25 3.63 17.19 31.40
N GLN A 26 4.53 17.19 30.41
CA GLN A 26 5.57 16.17 30.30
C GLN A 26 6.54 16.24 31.50
N VAL A 27 6.62 15.16 32.25
CA VAL A 27 7.49 15.07 33.44
C VAL A 27 8.68 14.12 33.24
N LYS A 28 8.56 13.15 32.30
CA LYS A 28 9.63 12.21 31.93
C LYS A 28 9.52 11.88 30.46
N CYS A 29 10.66 11.89 29.78
CA CYS A 29 10.81 11.32 28.43
C CYS A 29 12.17 10.63 28.38
N HIS A 30 12.18 9.36 27.97
CA HIS A 30 13.41 8.59 27.90
C HIS A 30 13.41 7.71 26.66
N SER A 31 14.58 7.62 26.00
CA SER A 31 14.80 6.73 24.86
C SER A 31 15.66 5.54 25.32
N TYR A 32 15.16 4.33 25.08
CA TYR A 32 15.78 3.08 25.50
C TYR A 32 16.32 2.37 24.25
N ALA A 33 17.63 2.11 24.22
CA ALA A 33 18.21 1.25 23.20
C ALA A 33 17.79 -0.23 23.41
N ASP A 34 18.06 -1.07 22.42
CA ASP A 34 17.73 -2.51 22.44
C ASP A 34 18.28 -3.25 23.69
N VAL A 35 19.46 -2.85 24.14
CA VAL A 35 20.12 -3.39 25.34
C VAL A 35 19.51 -2.90 26.68
N GLN A 36 18.56 -2.00 26.63
CA GLN A 36 17.92 -1.36 27.80
C GLN A 36 16.43 -1.72 27.93
N MET A 37 15.97 -2.77 27.26
CA MET A 37 14.56 -3.15 27.29
C MET A 37 14.06 -3.61 28.66
N ASP A 38 14.95 -4.19 29.49
CA ASP A 38 14.67 -4.49 30.90
C ASP A 38 14.43 -3.21 31.74
N MET A 39 15.14 -2.13 31.44
CA MET A 39 14.92 -0.84 32.06
C MET A 39 13.60 -0.21 31.63
N LEU A 40 13.25 -0.35 30.33
CA LEU A 40 11.94 0.10 29.83
C LEU A 40 10.81 -0.67 30.51
N GLU A 41 10.90 -2.01 30.62
CA GLU A 41 9.89 -2.82 31.32
C GLU A 41 9.70 -2.39 32.78
N ALA A 42 10.82 -2.13 33.49
CA ALA A 42 10.77 -1.64 34.85
C ALA A 42 10.11 -0.25 34.97
N ASP A 43 10.39 0.65 34.03
CA ASP A 43 9.82 1.99 34.00
C ASP A 43 8.33 2.00 33.59
N LEU A 44 7.91 1.07 32.73
CA LEU A 44 6.50 0.88 32.35
C LEU A 44 5.67 0.23 33.48
N GLY A 45 6.28 -0.60 34.32
CA GLY A 45 5.63 -1.22 35.47
C GLY A 45 4.38 -2.03 35.07
N ALA A 46 3.21 -1.63 35.54
CA ALA A 46 1.94 -2.31 35.24
C ALA A 46 1.52 -2.23 33.76
N ASP A 47 2.05 -1.27 33.01
CA ASP A 47 1.75 -1.10 31.59
C ASP A 47 2.65 -1.96 30.68
N ALA A 48 3.75 -2.53 31.20
CA ALA A 48 4.72 -3.31 30.43
C ALA A 48 4.09 -4.46 29.60
N PRO A 49 3.09 -5.22 30.08
CA PRO A 49 2.49 -6.30 29.28
C PRO A 49 1.82 -5.80 27.98
N ALA A 50 1.35 -4.57 27.95
CA ALA A 50 0.74 -3.99 26.74
C ALA A 50 1.77 -3.72 25.62
N TYR A 51 3.06 -3.69 25.95
CA TYR A 51 4.16 -3.40 25.03
C TYR A 51 5.11 -4.59 24.84
N ALA A 52 4.77 -5.76 25.34
CA ALA A 52 5.64 -6.96 25.26
C ALA A 52 6.07 -7.31 23.84
N ASP A 53 5.16 -7.24 22.85
CA ASP A 53 5.45 -7.52 21.44
C ASP A 53 6.42 -6.49 20.86
N LEU A 54 6.26 -5.21 21.20
CA LEU A 54 7.15 -4.14 20.77
C LEU A 54 8.56 -4.35 21.36
N ILE A 55 8.66 -4.66 22.63
CA ILE A 55 9.91 -4.94 23.32
C ILE A 55 10.61 -6.12 22.68
N ALA A 56 9.87 -7.21 22.41
CA ALA A 56 10.40 -8.40 21.75
C ALA A 56 10.94 -8.09 20.32
N LEU A 57 10.24 -7.25 19.56
CA LEU A 57 10.69 -6.80 18.22
C LEU A 57 11.99 -6.00 18.30
N VAL A 58 12.13 -5.10 19.27
CA VAL A 58 13.34 -4.30 19.46
C VAL A 58 14.53 -5.16 19.86
N ILE A 59 14.33 -6.09 20.82
CA ILE A 59 15.37 -7.05 21.25
C ILE A 59 15.82 -7.93 20.07
N ALA A 60 14.89 -8.39 19.24
CA ALA A 60 15.20 -9.19 18.06
C ALA A 60 15.84 -8.41 16.91
N GLY A 61 15.95 -7.07 17.02
CA GLY A 61 16.43 -6.20 15.94
C GLY A 61 15.50 -6.18 14.72
N ILE A 62 14.25 -6.62 14.88
CA ILE A 62 13.26 -6.68 13.79
C ILE A 62 12.61 -5.31 13.66
N LYS A 63 12.94 -4.61 12.57
CA LYS A 63 12.28 -3.34 12.25
C LYS A 63 10.86 -3.62 11.75
N PRO A 64 9.84 -2.96 12.31
CA PRO A 64 8.48 -3.07 11.79
C PRO A 64 8.45 -2.62 10.33
N PRO A 65 7.57 -3.22 9.49
CA PRO A 65 7.43 -2.79 8.11
C PRO A 65 7.00 -1.32 8.06
N VAL A 66 7.77 -0.53 7.34
CA VAL A 66 7.42 0.87 7.10
C VAL A 66 6.16 0.91 6.22
N PRO A 67 5.08 1.59 6.61
CA PRO A 67 3.92 1.71 5.76
C PRO A 67 4.30 2.31 4.40
N PRO A 68 3.72 1.83 3.29
CA PRO A 68 4.02 2.36 1.98
C PRO A 68 3.62 3.83 1.88
N THR A 69 4.45 4.63 1.21
CA THR A 69 4.12 6.04 0.95
C THR A 69 2.97 6.15 -0.07
N PRO A 70 2.27 7.29 -0.14
CA PRO A 70 1.25 7.53 -1.17
C PRO A 70 1.76 7.27 -2.59
N GLU A 71 3.01 7.65 -2.89
CA GLU A 71 3.65 7.42 -4.19
C GLU A 71 3.89 5.93 -4.46
N GLN A 72 4.28 5.17 -3.45
CA GLN A 72 4.46 3.72 -3.55
C GLN A 72 3.12 3.02 -3.78
N ILE A 73 2.06 3.45 -3.09
CA ILE A 73 0.70 2.95 -3.30
C ILE A 73 0.25 3.25 -4.72
N GLN A 74 0.42 4.48 -5.19
CA GLN A 74 0.07 4.86 -6.57
C GLN A 74 0.83 4.03 -7.60
N SER A 75 2.13 3.85 -7.43
CA SER A 75 2.96 3.03 -8.31
C SER A 75 2.50 1.56 -8.35
N SER A 76 2.15 1.00 -7.19
CA SER A 76 1.65 -0.37 -7.09
C SER A 76 0.31 -0.54 -7.81
N ILE A 77 -0.59 0.45 -7.71
CA ILE A 77 -1.89 0.45 -8.40
C ILE A 77 -1.69 0.52 -9.92
N VAL A 78 -0.80 1.37 -10.42
CA VAL A 78 -0.45 1.47 -11.84
C VAL A 78 0.08 0.13 -12.36
N THR A 79 1.00 -0.48 -11.63
CA THR A 79 1.59 -1.78 -11.99
C THR A 79 0.53 -2.88 -12.01
N ALA A 80 -0.34 -2.95 -10.99
CA ALA A 80 -1.40 -3.96 -10.92
C ALA A 80 -2.46 -3.76 -12.01
N THR A 81 -2.77 -2.51 -12.39
CA THR A 81 -3.67 -2.21 -13.51
C THR A 81 -3.11 -2.70 -14.84
N GLN A 82 -1.81 -2.47 -15.10
CA GLN A 82 -1.14 -2.99 -16.29
C GLN A 82 -1.14 -4.52 -16.30
N GLN A 83 -0.79 -5.13 -15.16
CA GLN A 83 -0.76 -6.60 -15.04
C GLN A 83 -2.14 -7.21 -15.32
N ARG A 84 -3.24 -6.62 -14.81
CA ARG A 84 -4.60 -7.08 -15.09
C ARG A 84 -4.93 -7.08 -16.59
N LEU A 85 -4.48 -6.06 -17.33
CA LEU A 85 -4.65 -5.98 -18.79
C LEU A 85 -3.83 -7.05 -19.52
N ASP A 86 -2.60 -7.25 -19.07
CA ASP A 86 -1.69 -8.24 -19.67
C ASP A 86 -2.17 -9.67 -19.41
N ASP A 87 -2.59 -9.98 -18.18
CA ASP A 87 -3.17 -11.26 -17.80
C ASP A 87 -4.42 -11.59 -18.66
N PHE A 88 -5.27 -10.58 -18.88
CA PHE A 88 -6.43 -10.74 -19.76
C PHE A 88 -6.02 -11.10 -21.19
N ALA A 89 -5.04 -10.40 -21.78
CA ALA A 89 -4.54 -10.68 -23.12
C ALA A 89 -3.92 -12.08 -23.23
N GLN A 90 -3.22 -12.53 -22.20
CA GLN A 90 -2.60 -13.84 -22.12
C GLN A 90 -3.62 -15.00 -22.14
N THR A 91 -4.87 -14.77 -21.75
CA THR A 91 -5.93 -15.79 -21.85
C THR A 91 -6.20 -16.23 -23.30
N ARG A 92 -5.82 -15.42 -24.29
CA ARG A 92 -5.85 -15.77 -25.73
C ARG A 92 -4.45 -15.91 -26.35
N ASN A 93 -3.42 -16.15 -25.50
CA ASN A 93 -2.02 -16.38 -25.90
C ASN A 93 -1.33 -15.17 -26.57
N TYR A 94 -1.75 -13.95 -26.28
CA TYR A 94 -0.97 -12.75 -26.56
C TYR A 94 0.07 -12.54 -25.45
N ASP A 95 1.23 -11.98 -25.75
CA ASP A 95 2.29 -11.71 -24.75
C ASP A 95 1.85 -10.72 -23.68
N GLY A 96 0.90 -9.84 -24.00
CA GLY A 96 0.30 -8.83 -23.13
C GLY A 96 -0.64 -7.96 -23.95
N ILE A 97 -1.26 -6.95 -23.27
CA ILE A 97 -2.26 -6.09 -23.90
C ILE A 97 -1.69 -5.29 -25.09
N LEU A 98 -0.44 -4.82 -25.01
CA LEU A 98 0.20 -4.08 -26.10
C LEU A 98 0.41 -4.99 -27.32
N SER A 99 0.85 -6.23 -27.11
CA SER A 99 0.97 -7.21 -28.19
C SER A 99 -0.39 -7.44 -28.86
N ALA A 100 -1.45 -7.68 -28.08
CA ALA A 100 -2.80 -7.83 -28.63
C ALA A 100 -3.28 -6.61 -29.43
N CYS A 101 -3.03 -5.38 -28.95
CA CYS A 101 -3.39 -4.14 -29.65
C CYS A 101 -2.75 -4.04 -31.04
N THR A 102 -1.58 -4.61 -31.28
CA THR A 102 -0.90 -4.56 -32.60
C THR A 102 -1.67 -5.30 -33.71
N TYR A 103 -2.60 -6.18 -33.34
CA TYR A 103 -3.45 -6.91 -34.27
C TYR A 103 -4.70 -6.13 -34.73
N ALA A 104 -4.93 -4.91 -34.24
CA ALA A 104 -6.06 -4.07 -34.68
C ALA A 104 -6.12 -3.86 -36.21
N PRO A 105 -4.99 -3.70 -36.97
CA PRO A 105 -4.99 -3.64 -38.42
C PRO A 105 -4.88 -5.00 -39.11
N SER A 106 -5.04 -6.14 -38.40
CA SER A 106 -4.89 -7.48 -39.00
C SER A 106 -5.92 -7.73 -40.10
N LEU A 107 -5.49 -8.41 -41.18
CA LEU A 107 -6.36 -8.86 -42.25
C LEU A 107 -7.17 -10.12 -41.88
N ILE A 108 -6.83 -10.78 -40.76
CA ILE A 108 -7.55 -11.94 -40.24
C ILE A 108 -8.57 -11.41 -39.23
N ASP A 109 -9.86 -11.59 -39.52
CA ASP A 109 -10.98 -11.01 -38.76
C ASP A 109 -10.91 -11.30 -37.27
N ARG A 110 -10.63 -12.54 -36.87
CA ARG A 110 -10.50 -12.92 -35.46
C ARG A 110 -9.44 -12.05 -34.75
N PHE A 111 -8.24 -11.97 -35.33
CA PHE A 111 -7.15 -11.20 -34.70
C PHE A 111 -7.45 -9.70 -34.72
N ARG A 112 -8.07 -9.21 -35.78
CA ARG A 112 -8.49 -7.81 -35.89
C ARG A 112 -9.52 -7.45 -34.82
N LEU A 113 -10.54 -8.29 -34.59
CA LEU A 113 -11.55 -8.06 -33.56
C LEU A 113 -10.93 -8.05 -32.16
N ASP A 114 -10.05 -9.01 -31.87
CA ASP A 114 -9.32 -9.05 -30.61
C ASP A 114 -8.46 -7.78 -30.42
N GLY A 115 -7.73 -7.37 -31.44
CA GLY A 115 -6.86 -6.18 -31.40
C GLY A 115 -7.64 -4.89 -31.19
N VAL A 116 -8.73 -4.69 -31.92
CA VAL A 116 -9.61 -3.51 -31.75
C VAL A 116 -10.22 -3.47 -30.36
N TYR A 117 -10.69 -4.63 -29.87
CA TYR A 117 -11.20 -4.72 -28.50
C TYR A 117 -10.13 -4.36 -27.47
N CYS A 118 -8.91 -4.89 -27.59
CA CYS A 118 -7.81 -4.64 -26.67
C CYS A 118 -7.39 -3.15 -26.62
N VAL A 119 -7.42 -2.44 -27.77
CA VAL A 119 -7.21 -0.99 -27.81
C VAL A 119 -8.25 -0.28 -26.92
N GLY A 120 -9.54 -0.57 -27.16
CA GLY A 120 -10.62 0.06 -26.37
C GLY A 120 -10.58 -0.33 -24.88
N ALA A 121 -10.30 -1.60 -24.58
CA ALA A 121 -10.19 -2.09 -23.21
C ALA A 121 -9.07 -1.40 -22.43
N ARG A 122 -7.90 -1.26 -23.05
CA ARG A 122 -6.76 -0.53 -22.48
C ARG A 122 -7.11 0.94 -22.24
N ASP A 123 -7.62 1.62 -23.27
CA ASP A 123 -7.90 3.05 -23.19
C ASP A 123 -8.97 3.36 -22.13
N ASN A 124 -10.05 2.58 -22.08
CA ASN A 124 -11.11 2.73 -21.10
C ASN A 124 -10.62 2.43 -19.66
N THR A 125 -9.76 1.43 -19.49
CA THR A 125 -9.20 1.10 -18.17
C THR A 125 -8.33 2.23 -17.64
N TRP A 126 -7.43 2.76 -18.45
CA TRP A 126 -6.58 3.88 -18.05
C TRP A 126 -7.39 5.16 -17.83
N ALA A 127 -8.37 5.44 -18.68
CA ALA A 127 -9.26 6.60 -18.49
C ALA A 127 -10.03 6.52 -17.17
N ALA A 128 -10.55 5.35 -16.80
CA ALA A 128 -11.24 5.13 -15.53
C ALA A 128 -10.29 5.33 -14.33
N LEU A 129 -9.07 4.78 -14.40
CA LEU A 129 -8.06 4.96 -13.34
C LEU A 129 -7.69 6.44 -13.17
N TYR A 130 -7.41 7.15 -14.27
CA TYR A 130 -7.04 8.57 -14.20
C TYR A 130 -8.19 9.44 -13.70
N ALA A 131 -9.43 9.14 -14.07
CA ALA A 131 -10.60 9.85 -13.55
C ALA A 131 -10.72 9.67 -12.03
N PHE A 132 -10.60 8.44 -11.54
CA PHE A 132 -10.60 8.16 -10.10
C PHE A 132 -9.46 8.89 -9.37
N MET A 133 -8.23 8.83 -9.88
CA MET A 133 -7.11 9.54 -9.27
C MET A 133 -7.29 11.07 -9.27
N GLY A 134 -7.95 11.61 -10.28
CA GLY A 134 -8.36 13.02 -10.32
C GLY A 134 -9.34 13.37 -9.19
N GLU A 135 -10.31 12.50 -8.90
CA GLU A 135 -11.25 12.68 -7.78
C GLU A 135 -10.54 12.60 -6.41
N VAL A 136 -9.56 11.71 -6.27
CA VAL A 136 -8.71 11.63 -5.06
C VAL A 136 -7.91 12.92 -4.88
N GLN A 137 -7.27 13.43 -5.94
CA GLN A 137 -6.51 14.68 -5.89
C GLN A 137 -7.39 15.90 -5.57
N ALA A 138 -8.64 15.90 -6.06
CA ALA A 138 -9.63 16.93 -5.74
C ALA A 138 -10.20 16.79 -4.32
N GLY A 139 -9.84 15.75 -3.56
CA GLY A 139 -10.35 15.50 -2.20
C GLY A 139 -11.79 15.00 -2.16
N THR A 140 -12.37 14.61 -3.29
CA THR A 140 -13.75 14.10 -3.38
C THR A 140 -13.85 12.60 -3.08
N LYS A 141 -12.71 11.89 -3.16
CA LYS A 141 -12.59 10.48 -2.77
C LYS A 141 -11.38 10.26 -1.86
N PRO A 142 -11.45 9.27 -0.95
CA PRO A 142 -10.31 8.91 -0.11
C PRO A 142 -9.18 8.33 -0.96
N MET A 143 -7.94 8.48 -0.48
CA MET A 143 -6.77 7.84 -1.07
C MET A 143 -6.93 6.30 -0.96
N PRO A 144 -6.80 5.56 -2.06
CA PRO A 144 -6.82 4.10 -2.01
C PRO A 144 -5.59 3.58 -1.26
N THR A 145 -5.74 2.44 -0.61
CA THR A 145 -4.66 1.77 0.11
C THR A 145 -4.01 0.65 -0.70
N SER A 146 -4.74 0.13 -1.70
CA SER A 146 -4.31 -0.97 -2.55
C SER A 146 -5.05 -0.98 -3.88
N PHE A 147 -4.64 -1.87 -4.79
CA PHE A 147 -5.35 -2.11 -6.06
C PHE A 147 -6.78 -2.64 -5.85
N ALA A 148 -7.04 -3.40 -4.77
CA ALA A 148 -8.36 -3.93 -4.47
C ALA A 148 -9.44 -2.83 -4.28
N ASP A 149 -9.04 -1.63 -3.85
CA ASP A 149 -9.94 -0.48 -3.70
C ASP A 149 -10.33 0.13 -5.07
N VAL A 150 -9.51 -0.09 -6.10
CA VAL A 150 -9.64 0.50 -7.43
C VAL A 150 -10.21 -0.48 -8.43
N GLU A 151 -9.91 -1.75 -8.34
CA GLU A 151 -10.32 -2.78 -9.29
C GLU A 151 -11.83 -2.80 -9.60
N PRO A 152 -12.76 -2.66 -8.61
CA PRO A 152 -14.19 -2.64 -8.86
C PRO A 152 -14.66 -1.43 -9.68
N LEU A 153 -13.84 -0.39 -9.80
CA LEU A 153 -14.14 0.84 -10.56
C LEU A 153 -13.70 0.73 -12.02
N LEU A 154 -12.87 -0.27 -12.34
CA LEU A 154 -12.34 -0.47 -13.69
C LEU A 154 -13.35 -1.26 -14.55
N PRO A 155 -13.38 -1.01 -15.88
CA PRO A 155 -14.23 -1.74 -16.79
C PRO A 155 -14.01 -3.26 -16.72
N VAL A 156 -15.09 -4.02 -16.82
CA VAL A 156 -15.02 -5.48 -16.94
C VAL A 156 -14.41 -5.84 -18.28
N LEU A 157 -13.45 -6.76 -18.27
CA LEU A 157 -12.79 -7.27 -19.47
C LEU A 157 -13.47 -8.57 -19.92
N SER A 158 -13.95 -8.60 -21.16
CA SER A 158 -14.55 -9.80 -21.76
C SER A 158 -14.27 -9.82 -23.25
N TRP A 159 -13.80 -10.96 -23.77
CA TRP A 159 -13.51 -11.08 -25.19
C TRP A 159 -14.76 -10.96 -26.06
N PRO A 160 -14.63 -10.33 -27.24
CA PRO A 160 -15.72 -10.37 -28.24
C PRO A 160 -16.00 -11.82 -28.67
N VAL A 161 -17.28 -12.10 -28.90
CA VAL A 161 -17.79 -13.42 -29.35
C VAL A 161 -17.58 -13.58 -30.84
#